data_c6bd4bea6037fa60d0cb5a5472a158c8
#
_entry.id   c6bd4bea6037fa60d0cb5a5472a158c8
#
_cell.length_a   1.000
_cell.length_b   1.000
_cell.length_c   1.000
_cell.angle_alpha   90.00
_cell.angle_beta   90.00
_cell.angle_gamma   90.00
#
_symmetry.space_group_name_H-M   'P 1'
#
loop_
_entity.id
_entity.type
_entity.pdbx_description
1 polymer ?
#
loop_
_entity_poly.entity_id
_entity_poly.type
_entity_poly.pdbx_seq_one_letter_code
_entity_poly.pdbx_strand_id
1 'polypeptide(L)'
;PSRQTEGIMVLNPYADGRFQHLPAQFPVVFAGARPREDAINSVALDDVTAGLIATRHLLEQGHQRIATITGRMVEDCAQDRLSGYQQALQEASLTFDAQFVAEGDWTASSGYTALHQLWQTGTPPSGIFVQNDQMAAGVLRAADELGLSVPDQLSLIGIDDIPMASYLAPPLTTLRQDFAEIGRLAAQLLIETIQRPNIQQQHLTLPATLVTRHSTARPGN
;
A
#
# COMPACT_ATOMS: atom_id res chain seq x y z
N PRO A 1 -19.66 26.15 -27.46
CA PRO A 1 -20.09 25.81 -26.12
C PRO A 1 -18.83 25.56 -25.28
N SER A 2 -18.60 26.36 -24.22
CA SER A 2 -17.59 26.13 -23.23
C SER A 2 -17.89 24.78 -22.58
N ARG A 3 -16.96 23.83 -22.67
CA ARG A 3 -17.06 22.57 -21.90
C ARG A 3 -16.87 22.95 -20.43
N GLN A 4 -17.93 22.91 -19.67
CA GLN A 4 -17.88 23.08 -18.22
C GLN A 4 -17.60 21.72 -17.57
N THR A 5 -16.68 21.66 -16.65
CA THR A 5 -16.45 20.48 -15.80
C THR A 5 -17.57 20.43 -14.77
N GLU A 6 -18.28 19.32 -14.70
CA GLU A 6 -19.43 19.13 -13.79
C GLU A 6 -19.04 18.44 -12.48
N GLY A 7 -17.88 17.79 -12.45
CA GLY A 7 -17.34 17.10 -11.26
C GLY A 7 -15.92 16.62 -11.49
N ILE A 8 -15.23 16.26 -10.41
CA ILE A 8 -13.81 15.85 -10.44
C ILE A 8 -13.62 14.58 -9.58
N MET A 9 -12.85 13.66 -10.13
CA MET A 9 -12.27 12.55 -9.37
C MET A 9 -10.84 12.94 -8.96
N VAL A 10 -10.52 12.84 -7.68
CA VAL A 10 -9.20 13.19 -7.13
C VAL A 10 -8.50 11.95 -6.64
N LEU A 11 -7.28 11.71 -7.14
CA LEU A 11 -6.37 10.69 -6.61
C LEU A 11 -5.35 11.37 -5.70
N ASN A 12 -4.99 10.71 -4.60
CA ASN A 12 -4.04 11.22 -3.59
C ASN A 12 -4.36 12.66 -3.13
N PRO A 13 -5.57 12.93 -2.60
CA PRO A 13 -6.06 14.27 -2.30
C PRO A 13 -5.16 15.05 -1.33
N TYR A 14 -4.44 14.35 -0.46
CA TYR A 14 -3.63 14.96 0.59
C TYR A 14 -2.16 15.15 0.23
N ALA A 15 -1.73 14.68 -0.94
CA ALA A 15 -0.33 14.81 -1.37
C ALA A 15 0.10 16.27 -1.58
N ASP A 16 -0.83 17.13 -2.06
CA ASP A 16 -0.55 18.53 -2.36
C ASP A 16 -1.69 19.51 -1.99
N GLY A 17 -2.78 19.01 -1.41
CA GLY A 17 -3.89 19.84 -0.93
C GLY A 17 -4.69 20.60 -2.01
N ARG A 18 -4.46 20.34 -3.30
CA ARG A 18 -5.11 21.07 -4.41
C ARG A 18 -6.64 20.99 -4.40
N PHE A 19 -7.20 19.89 -3.90
CA PHE A 19 -8.66 19.73 -3.82
C PHE A 19 -9.32 20.76 -2.89
N GLN A 20 -8.62 21.32 -1.91
CA GLN A 20 -9.13 22.32 -0.98
C GLN A 20 -9.48 23.65 -1.66
N HIS A 21 -8.98 23.88 -2.87
CA HIS A 21 -9.29 25.08 -3.67
C HIS A 21 -10.56 24.92 -4.52
N LEU A 22 -11.19 23.73 -4.50
CA LEU A 22 -12.45 23.53 -5.19
C LEU A 22 -13.61 24.19 -4.41
N PRO A 23 -14.64 24.71 -5.10
CA PRO A 23 -15.83 25.24 -4.42
C PRO A 23 -16.47 24.16 -3.53
N ALA A 24 -16.92 24.53 -2.34
CA ALA A 24 -17.45 23.59 -1.33
C ALA A 24 -18.61 22.72 -1.83
N GLN A 25 -19.37 23.17 -2.83
CA GLN A 25 -20.51 22.43 -3.42
C GLN A 25 -20.12 21.73 -4.72
N PHE A 26 -18.85 21.75 -5.12
CA PHE A 26 -18.42 21.12 -6.35
C PHE A 26 -18.40 19.59 -6.18
N PRO A 27 -19.00 18.82 -7.11
CA PRO A 27 -19.01 17.37 -7.02
C PRO A 27 -17.59 16.80 -7.08
N VAL A 28 -17.15 16.17 -5.97
CA VAL A 28 -15.83 15.56 -5.84
C VAL A 28 -15.99 14.14 -5.32
N VAL A 29 -15.21 13.23 -5.86
CA VAL A 29 -15.03 11.86 -5.35
C VAL A 29 -13.54 11.56 -5.21
N PHE A 30 -13.12 11.03 -4.07
CA PHE A 30 -11.76 10.51 -3.90
C PHE A 30 -11.68 9.07 -4.43
N ALA A 31 -10.66 8.79 -5.22
CA ALA A 31 -10.36 7.44 -5.71
C ALA A 31 -8.98 6.99 -5.19
N GLY A 32 -8.96 5.87 -4.49
CA GLY A 32 -7.73 5.33 -3.88
C GLY A 32 -7.31 6.02 -2.58
N ALA A 33 -8.20 6.83 -1.97
CA ALA A 33 -7.95 7.47 -0.68
C ALA A 33 -9.26 7.58 0.13
N ARG A 34 -9.14 7.48 1.45
CA ARG A 34 -10.26 7.81 2.34
C ARG A 34 -10.27 9.31 2.68
N PRO A 35 -11.44 9.93 2.89
CA PRO A 35 -11.49 11.29 3.43
C PRO A 35 -11.08 11.29 4.91
N ARG A 36 -10.44 12.36 5.36
CA ARG A 36 -10.10 12.57 6.78
C ARG A 36 -11.32 13.12 7.54
N GLU A 37 -11.47 14.45 7.50
CA GLU A 37 -12.62 15.15 8.10
C GLU A 37 -13.54 15.72 7.02
N ASP A 38 -13.21 15.49 5.77
CA ASP A 38 -13.91 16.06 4.63
C ASP A 38 -15.21 15.30 4.35
N ALA A 39 -16.24 16.06 4.13
CA ALA A 39 -17.55 15.55 3.73
C ALA A 39 -17.56 15.14 2.24
N ILE A 40 -16.68 14.22 1.82
CA ILE A 40 -16.47 13.84 0.41
C ILE A 40 -16.68 12.34 0.21
N ASN A 41 -17.37 11.99 -0.86
CA ASN A 41 -17.53 10.59 -1.28
C ASN A 41 -16.18 9.98 -1.65
N SER A 42 -15.96 8.69 -1.33
CA SER A 42 -14.71 8.02 -1.64
C SER A 42 -14.87 6.55 -1.99
N VAL A 43 -13.94 6.06 -2.80
CA VAL A 43 -13.72 4.63 -3.07
C VAL A 43 -12.24 4.34 -2.89
N ALA A 44 -11.90 3.43 -1.99
CA ALA A 44 -10.50 3.13 -1.66
C ALA A 44 -10.30 1.63 -1.39
N LEU A 45 -9.05 1.21 -1.32
CA LEU A 45 -8.68 -0.07 -0.73
C LEU A 45 -8.91 -0.02 0.78
N ASP A 46 -9.21 -1.16 1.40
CA ASP A 46 -9.06 -1.35 2.83
C ASP A 46 -7.57 -1.54 3.17
N ASP A 47 -6.87 -0.41 3.30
CA ASP A 47 -5.42 -0.38 3.49
C ASP A 47 -4.98 -0.95 4.83
N VAL A 48 -5.80 -0.83 5.88
CA VAL A 48 -5.51 -1.46 7.18
C VAL A 48 -5.54 -2.98 7.04
N THR A 49 -6.62 -3.51 6.46
CA THR A 49 -6.73 -4.96 6.23
C THR A 49 -5.65 -5.46 5.25
N ALA A 50 -5.25 -4.67 4.26
CA ALA A 50 -4.16 -5.02 3.36
C ALA A 50 -2.83 -5.16 4.11
N GLY A 51 -2.46 -4.20 4.95
CA GLY A 51 -1.27 -4.29 5.80
C GLY A 51 -1.30 -5.48 6.75
N LEU A 52 -2.47 -5.75 7.32
CA LEU A 52 -2.72 -6.90 8.20
C LEU A 52 -2.49 -8.23 7.45
N ILE A 53 -3.08 -8.42 6.27
CA ILE A 53 -2.95 -9.65 5.46
C ILE A 53 -1.49 -9.87 5.05
N ALA A 54 -0.81 -8.83 4.54
CA ALA A 54 0.58 -8.93 4.12
C ALA A 54 1.49 -9.38 5.26
N THR A 55 1.32 -8.79 6.43
CA THR A 55 2.14 -9.12 7.60
C THR A 55 1.80 -10.49 8.17
N ARG A 56 0.53 -10.85 8.26
CA ARG A 56 0.09 -12.20 8.68
C ARG A 56 0.65 -13.28 7.77
N HIS A 57 0.69 -13.06 6.44
CA HIS A 57 1.31 -14.01 5.53
C HIS A 57 2.75 -14.33 5.90
N LEU A 58 3.56 -13.34 6.27
CA LEU A 58 4.93 -13.55 6.74
C LEU A 58 4.98 -14.25 8.10
N LEU A 59 4.11 -13.87 9.03
CA LEU A 59 3.98 -14.53 10.34
C LEU A 59 3.61 -16.00 10.22
N GLU A 60 2.67 -16.35 9.36
CA GLU A 60 2.22 -17.73 9.08
C GLU A 60 3.34 -18.58 8.43
N GLN A 61 4.26 -17.96 7.70
CA GLN A 61 5.49 -18.60 7.24
C GLN A 61 6.50 -18.86 8.37
N GLY A 62 6.32 -18.24 9.53
CA GLY A 62 7.19 -18.41 10.71
C GLY A 62 8.21 -17.28 10.92
N HIS A 63 8.09 -16.17 10.17
CA HIS A 63 8.95 -15.01 10.38
C HIS A 63 8.60 -14.32 11.70
N GLN A 64 9.63 -13.98 12.50
CA GLN A 64 9.50 -13.24 13.75
C GLN A 64 10.15 -11.85 13.67
N ARG A 65 11.13 -11.66 12.80
CA ARG A 65 11.74 -10.36 12.50
C ARG A 65 11.23 -9.88 11.14
N ILE A 66 10.14 -9.12 11.19
CA ILE A 66 9.46 -8.62 10.00
C ILE A 66 9.64 -7.10 9.97
N ALA A 67 10.15 -6.58 8.86
CA ALA A 67 10.22 -5.14 8.61
C ALA A 67 9.09 -4.70 7.68
N THR A 68 8.84 -3.39 7.66
CA THR A 68 8.00 -2.78 6.63
C THR A 68 8.70 -1.58 5.99
N ILE A 69 8.56 -1.45 4.66
CA ILE A 69 8.96 -0.26 3.92
C ILE A 69 7.68 0.46 3.53
N THR A 70 7.44 1.59 4.17
CA THR A 70 6.22 2.37 3.96
C THR A 70 6.31 3.24 2.72
N GLY A 71 5.17 3.74 2.23
CA GLY A 71 5.15 4.92 1.39
C GLY A 71 5.37 6.20 2.21
N ARG A 72 5.09 7.35 1.59
CA ARG A 72 5.16 8.64 2.28
C ARG A 72 4.17 8.69 3.44
N MET A 73 4.64 8.90 4.64
CA MET A 73 3.78 8.91 5.84
C MET A 73 2.81 10.11 5.91
N VAL A 74 2.91 11.07 5.02
CA VAL A 74 1.88 12.11 4.84
C VAL A 74 0.60 11.56 4.17
N GLU A 75 0.67 10.41 3.52
CA GLU A 75 -0.44 9.77 2.80
C GLU A 75 -1.16 8.73 3.68
N ASP A 76 -2.49 8.76 3.67
CA ASP A 76 -3.32 7.90 4.55
C ASP A 76 -3.12 6.41 4.27
N CYS A 77 -2.97 6.01 3.01
CA CYS A 77 -2.73 4.61 2.66
C CYS A 77 -1.44 4.06 3.29
N ALA A 78 -0.38 4.88 3.40
CA ALA A 78 0.87 4.48 4.05
C ALA A 78 0.67 4.29 5.57
N GLN A 79 -0.05 5.21 6.20
CA GLN A 79 -0.38 5.14 7.64
C GLN A 79 -1.27 3.94 7.94
N ASP A 80 -2.30 3.73 7.14
CA ASP A 80 -3.27 2.65 7.32
C ASP A 80 -2.61 1.26 7.12
N ARG A 81 -1.76 1.09 6.09
CA ARG A 81 -0.95 -0.12 5.90
C ARG A 81 0.02 -0.38 7.06
N LEU A 82 0.64 0.68 7.60
CA LEU A 82 1.49 0.58 8.80
C LEU A 82 0.66 0.17 10.02
N SER A 83 -0.53 0.71 10.19
CA SER A 83 -1.44 0.32 11.27
C SER A 83 -1.81 -1.16 11.18
N GLY A 84 -2.11 -1.67 9.98
CA GLY A 84 -2.37 -3.10 9.75
C GLY A 84 -1.17 -3.98 10.07
N TYR A 85 0.04 -3.55 9.71
CA TYR A 85 1.28 -4.22 10.08
C TYR A 85 1.45 -4.30 11.62
N GLN A 86 1.25 -3.19 12.31
CA GLN A 86 1.33 -3.13 13.78
C GLN A 86 0.30 -4.04 14.44
N GLN A 87 -0.93 -4.05 13.93
CA GLN A 87 -1.99 -4.93 14.41
C GLN A 87 -1.61 -6.41 14.26
N ALA A 88 -1.07 -6.81 13.11
CA ALA A 88 -0.63 -8.19 12.89
C ALA A 88 0.45 -8.64 13.86
N LEU A 89 1.45 -7.78 14.13
CA LEU A 89 2.48 -8.06 15.13
C LEU A 89 1.89 -8.21 16.53
N GLN A 90 0.98 -7.32 16.92
CA GLN A 90 0.31 -7.38 18.23
C GLN A 90 -0.49 -8.68 18.38
N GLU A 91 -1.23 -9.10 17.40
CA GLU A 91 -1.99 -10.37 17.40
C GLU A 91 -1.08 -11.60 17.53
N ALA A 92 0.13 -11.53 16.95
CA ALA A 92 1.16 -12.56 17.11
C ALA A 92 1.98 -12.43 18.40
N SER A 93 1.64 -11.50 19.31
CA SER A 93 2.40 -11.22 20.54
C SER A 93 3.85 -10.79 20.27
N LEU A 94 4.12 -10.17 19.11
CA LEU A 94 5.41 -9.57 18.79
C LEU A 94 5.39 -8.07 19.10
N THR A 95 6.51 -7.59 19.66
CA THR A 95 6.64 -6.16 19.97
C THR A 95 6.96 -5.38 18.69
N PHE A 96 6.20 -4.29 18.47
CA PHE A 96 6.54 -3.31 17.44
C PHE A 96 7.87 -2.61 17.79
N ASP A 97 8.78 -2.55 16.83
CA ASP A 97 10.03 -1.83 16.97
C ASP A 97 10.25 -0.94 15.72
N ALA A 98 10.41 0.35 15.98
CA ALA A 98 10.57 1.35 14.92
C ALA A 98 11.83 1.13 14.05
N GLN A 99 12.84 0.40 14.53
CA GLN A 99 14.03 0.06 13.73
C GLN A 99 13.69 -0.82 12.52
N PHE A 100 12.55 -1.52 12.52
CA PHE A 100 12.05 -2.33 11.41
C PHE A 100 11.11 -1.55 10.47
N VAL A 101 11.04 -0.23 10.60
CA VAL A 101 10.24 0.62 9.71
C VAL A 101 11.16 1.57 8.96
N ALA A 102 11.12 1.50 7.63
CA ALA A 102 11.80 2.46 6.76
C ALA A 102 10.76 3.19 5.89
N GLU A 103 10.88 4.52 5.79
CA GLU A 103 10.00 5.30 4.92
C GLU A 103 10.57 5.37 3.50
N GLY A 104 9.73 5.09 2.52
CA GLY A 104 9.99 5.27 1.10
C GLY A 104 9.11 6.38 0.50
N ASP A 105 9.12 6.46 -0.82
CA ASP A 105 8.39 7.47 -1.59
C ASP A 105 7.64 6.88 -2.80
N TRP A 106 7.33 5.61 -2.74
CA TRP A 106 6.68 4.78 -3.77
C TRP A 106 7.58 4.41 -4.96
N THR A 107 8.81 4.92 -5.05
CA THR A 107 9.74 4.63 -6.14
C THR A 107 10.63 3.41 -5.86
N ALA A 108 11.09 2.73 -6.90
CA ALA A 108 12.05 1.64 -6.76
C ALA A 108 13.36 2.10 -6.10
N SER A 109 13.79 3.34 -6.35
CA SER A 109 14.99 3.91 -5.72
C SER A 109 14.88 4.00 -4.21
N SER A 110 13.70 4.39 -3.68
CA SER A 110 13.48 4.45 -2.24
C SER A 110 13.44 3.07 -1.60
N GLY A 111 12.84 2.08 -2.27
CA GLY A 111 12.86 0.69 -1.81
C GLY A 111 14.28 0.11 -1.74
N TYR A 112 15.11 0.41 -2.76
CA TYR A 112 16.53 0.05 -2.78
C TYR A 112 17.28 0.65 -1.58
N THR A 113 17.13 1.94 -1.33
CA THR A 113 17.79 2.64 -0.21
C THR A 113 17.29 2.12 1.14
N ALA A 114 15.99 1.85 1.27
CA ALA A 114 15.37 1.36 2.50
C ALA A 114 15.90 -0.02 2.92
N LEU A 115 16.14 -0.95 1.97
CA LEU A 115 16.74 -2.23 2.31
C LEU A 115 18.14 -2.05 2.88
N HIS A 116 18.98 -1.21 2.27
CA HIS A 116 20.32 -0.93 2.81
C HIS A 116 20.28 -0.38 4.24
N GLN A 117 19.32 0.51 4.54
CA GLN A 117 19.12 1.06 5.89
C GLN A 117 18.74 -0.05 6.88
N LEU A 118 17.73 -0.86 6.55
CA LEU A 118 17.26 -1.96 7.39
C LEU A 118 18.36 -3.01 7.64
N TRP A 119 19.22 -3.24 6.66
CA TRP A 119 20.29 -4.24 6.75
C TRP A 119 21.45 -3.80 7.66
N GLN A 120 21.64 -2.50 7.84
CA GLN A 120 22.70 -1.93 8.67
C GLN A 120 22.36 -1.91 10.18
N THR A 121 21.15 -2.25 10.58
CA THR A 121 20.71 -2.19 12.01
C THR A 121 21.38 -3.22 12.93
N GLY A 122 22.16 -4.16 12.38
CA GLY A 122 22.81 -5.24 13.15
C GLY A 122 21.88 -6.41 13.50
N THR A 123 20.58 -6.26 13.31
CA THR A 123 19.57 -7.32 13.49
C THR A 123 18.67 -7.36 12.26
N PRO A 124 19.14 -7.93 11.14
CA PRO A 124 18.41 -7.86 9.90
C PRO A 124 17.05 -8.58 9.96
N PRO A 125 16.02 -8.08 9.26
CA PRO A 125 14.74 -8.76 9.13
C PRO A 125 14.88 -10.03 8.29
N SER A 126 14.05 -11.04 8.55
CA SER A 126 13.92 -12.24 7.71
C SER A 126 12.76 -12.14 6.72
N GLY A 127 11.85 -11.22 6.95
CA GLY A 127 10.72 -10.91 6.04
C GLY A 127 10.47 -9.42 5.97
N ILE A 128 10.08 -8.93 4.80
CA ILE A 128 9.76 -7.52 4.59
C ILE A 128 8.40 -7.39 3.88
N PHE A 129 7.53 -6.60 4.47
CA PHE A 129 6.34 -6.07 3.83
C PHE A 129 6.65 -4.72 3.20
N VAL A 130 6.60 -4.64 1.88
CA VAL A 130 6.82 -3.40 1.11
C VAL A 130 5.47 -2.88 0.62
N GLN A 131 5.18 -1.62 0.91
CA GLN A 131 3.83 -1.07 0.72
C GLN A 131 3.46 -0.79 -0.75
N ASN A 132 4.35 -1.07 -1.73
CA ASN A 132 3.98 -1.26 -3.14
C ASN A 132 4.99 -2.13 -3.88
N ASP A 133 4.58 -2.66 -5.04
CA ASP A 133 5.42 -3.54 -5.86
C ASP A 133 6.59 -2.80 -6.52
N GLN A 134 6.46 -1.50 -6.74
CA GLN A 134 7.52 -0.71 -7.36
C GLN A 134 8.71 -0.55 -6.41
N MET A 135 8.48 -0.26 -5.13
CA MET A 135 9.53 -0.28 -4.10
C MET A 135 10.08 -1.70 -3.92
N ALA A 136 9.22 -2.74 -3.97
CA ALA A 136 9.65 -4.13 -3.86
C ALA A 136 10.65 -4.53 -4.97
N ALA A 137 10.50 -4.02 -6.19
CA ALA A 137 11.49 -4.21 -7.25
C ALA A 137 12.85 -3.60 -6.87
N GLY A 138 12.86 -2.44 -6.21
CA GLY A 138 14.07 -1.83 -5.67
C GLY A 138 14.71 -2.64 -4.56
N VAL A 139 13.90 -3.22 -3.66
CA VAL A 139 14.35 -4.14 -2.60
C VAL A 139 15.01 -5.38 -3.20
N LEU A 140 14.42 -6.01 -4.23
CA LEU A 140 15.01 -7.15 -4.91
C LEU A 140 16.37 -6.81 -5.53
N ARG A 141 16.51 -5.63 -6.14
CA ARG A 141 17.78 -5.17 -6.69
C ARG A 141 18.84 -4.99 -5.58
N ALA A 142 18.49 -4.37 -4.46
CA ALA A 142 19.41 -4.21 -3.34
C ALA A 142 19.78 -5.55 -2.70
N ALA A 143 18.82 -6.50 -2.60
CA ALA A 143 19.09 -7.85 -2.09
C ALA A 143 20.10 -8.59 -2.96
N ASP A 144 19.97 -8.52 -4.30
CA ASP A 144 20.93 -9.11 -5.24
C ASP A 144 22.35 -8.53 -5.04
N GLU A 145 22.48 -7.22 -4.91
CA GLU A 145 23.80 -6.57 -4.67
C GLU A 145 24.41 -6.91 -3.30
N LEU A 146 23.56 -7.15 -2.28
CA LEU A 146 23.99 -7.59 -0.96
C LEU A 146 24.28 -9.10 -0.89
N GLY A 147 24.05 -9.84 -1.98
CA GLY A 147 24.20 -11.30 -2.03
C GLY A 147 23.16 -12.06 -1.22
N LEU A 148 21.97 -11.46 -1.03
CA LEU A 148 20.86 -12.05 -0.29
C LEU A 148 19.94 -12.83 -1.22
N SER A 149 19.75 -14.12 -0.92
CA SER A 149 18.75 -14.91 -1.65
C SER A 149 17.33 -14.61 -1.18
N VAL A 150 16.47 -14.29 -2.15
CA VAL A 150 15.01 -14.18 -1.95
C VAL A 150 14.39 -15.42 -2.60
N PRO A 151 13.60 -16.22 -1.88
CA PRO A 151 13.07 -16.01 -0.53
C PRO A 151 13.91 -16.58 0.63
N ASP A 152 14.99 -17.33 0.37
CA ASP A 152 15.63 -18.21 1.37
C ASP A 152 16.21 -17.46 2.58
N GLN A 153 16.84 -16.30 2.36
CA GLN A 153 17.38 -15.46 3.43
C GLN A 153 16.48 -14.27 3.76
N LEU A 154 15.67 -13.83 2.79
CA LEU A 154 14.78 -12.69 2.93
C LEU A 154 13.48 -12.93 2.18
N SER A 155 12.38 -13.12 2.88
CA SER A 155 11.05 -13.14 2.27
C SER A 155 10.55 -11.73 1.98
N LEU A 156 9.89 -11.55 0.83
CA LEU A 156 9.40 -10.26 0.37
C LEU A 156 7.94 -10.35 -0.10
N ILE A 157 7.09 -9.46 0.40
CA ILE A 157 5.71 -9.31 -0.04
C ILE A 157 5.42 -7.84 -0.37
N GLY A 158 4.73 -7.61 -1.49
CA GLY A 158 4.33 -6.30 -1.99
C GLY A 158 2.83 -6.01 -1.88
N ILE A 159 2.42 -4.89 -2.46
CA ILE A 159 1.02 -4.52 -2.76
C ILE A 159 0.99 -3.94 -4.17
N ASP A 160 -0.09 -4.14 -4.87
CA ASP A 160 -0.64 -3.64 -6.12
C ASP A 160 -0.91 -4.75 -7.14
N ASP A 161 -0.07 -5.77 -7.20
CA ASP A 161 -0.03 -6.80 -8.24
C ASP A 161 0.09 -6.17 -9.65
N ILE A 162 1.07 -5.24 -9.78
CA ILE A 162 1.37 -4.67 -11.10
C ILE A 162 1.81 -5.77 -12.08
N PRO A 163 1.59 -5.60 -13.39
CA PRO A 163 1.95 -6.62 -14.38
C PRO A 163 3.40 -7.12 -14.27
N MET A 164 4.32 -6.26 -13.86
CA MET A 164 5.72 -6.59 -13.68
C MET A 164 5.99 -7.53 -12.50
N ALA A 165 5.13 -7.59 -11.48
CA ALA A 165 5.32 -8.42 -10.29
C ALA A 165 5.54 -9.90 -10.61
N SER A 166 4.89 -10.42 -11.65
CA SER A 166 5.03 -11.81 -12.12
C SER A 166 6.32 -12.06 -12.90
N TYR A 167 7.04 -11.02 -13.33
CA TYR A 167 8.29 -11.11 -14.12
C TYR A 167 9.53 -10.71 -13.31
N LEU A 168 9.37 -10.32 -12.05
CA LEU A 168 10.51 -10.12 -11.17
C LEU A 168 11.22 -11.45 -10.86
N ALA A 169 12.44 -11.40 -10.40
CA ALA A 169 13.23 -12.57 -10.03
C ALA A 169 13.61 -12.49 -8.55
N PRO A 170 12.98 -13.32 -7.70
CA PRO A 170 11.85 -14.22 -7.98
C PRO A 170 10.54 -13.48 -8.27
N PRO A 171 9.52 -14.14 -8.89
CA PRO A 171 8.18 -13.58 -9.03
C PRO A 171 7.61 -13.17 -7.66
N LEU A 172 7.10 -11.91 -7.58
CA LEU A 172 6.74 -11.27 -6.32
C LEU A 172 5.39 -11.73 -5.79
N THR A 173 5.35 -12.25 -4.57
CA THR A 173 4.15 -12.39 -3.75
C THR A 173 3.65 -11.00 -3.39
N THR A 174 2.37 -10.72 -3.61
CA THR A 174 1.81 -9.36 -3.46
C THR A 174 0.32 -9.39 -3.15
N LEU A 175 -0.22 -8.28 -2.69
CA LEU A 175 -1.66 -8.10 -2.56
C LEU A 175 -2.18 -7.35 -3.79
N ARG A 176 -3.17 -7.96 -4.47
CA ARG A 176 -3.82 -7.34 -5.62
C ARG A 176 -4.84 -6.31 -5.16
N GLN A 177 -4.72 -5.11 -5.71
CA GLN A 177 -5.76 -4.09 -5.70
C GLN A 177 -6.54 -4.16 -7.02
N ASP A 178 -7.86 -4.10 -6.96
CA ASP A 178 -8.68 -3.97 -8.17
C ASP A 178 -8.85 -2.48 -8.55
N PHE A 179 -7.79 -1.91 -9.14
CA PHE A 179 -7.81 -0.53 -9.61
C PHE A 179 -8.92 -0.24 -10.63
N ALA A 180 -9.29 -1.24 -11.44
CA ALA A 180 -10.36 -1.09 -12.42
C ALA A 180 -11.70 -0.94 -11.71
N GLU A 181 -11.98 -1.75 -10.69
CA GLU A 181 -13.21 -1.67 -9.91
C GLU A 181 -13.25 -0.39 -9.05
N ILE A 182 -12.12 0.03 -8.44
CA ILE A 182 -12.02 1.32 -7.74
C ILE A 182 -12.39 2.46 -8.68
N GLY A 183 -11.80 2.49 -9.87
CA GLY A 183 -12.08 3.52 -10.87
C GLY A 183 -13.53 3.51 -11.37
N ARG A 184 -14.08 2.32 -11.59
CA ARG A 184 -15.48 2.15 -12.04
C ARG A 184 -16.47 2.65 -10.99
N LEU A 185 -16.29 2.25 -9.74
CA LEU A 185 -17.16 2.68 -8.62
C LEU A 185 -17.01 4.16 -8.34
N ALA A 186 -15.80 4.72 -8.38
CA ALA A 186 -15.58 6.14 -8.19
C ALA A 186 -16.25 6.98 -9.30
N ALA A 187 -16.19 6.54 -10.56
CA ALA A 187 -16.89 7.19 -11.66
C ALA A 187 -18.41 7.12 -11.51
N GLN A 188 -18.94 5.96 -11.11
CA GLN A 188 -20.36 5.80 -10.85
C GLN A 188 -20.81 6.72 -9.70
N LEU A 189 -20.09 6.74 -8.60
CA LEU A 189 -20.39 7.58 -7.45
C LEU A 189 -20.31 9.07 -7.78
N LEU A 190 -19.37 9.48 -8.66
CA LEU A 190 -19.29 10.87 -9.15
C LEU A 190 -20.52 11.25 -9.98
N ILE A 191 -20.97 10.39 -10.89
CA ILE A 191 -22.19 10.61 -11.68
C ILE A 191 -23.41 10.75 -10.76
N GLU A 192 -23.53 9.89 -9.75
CA GLU A 192 -24.63 9.96 -8.78
C GLU A 192 -24.57 11.26 -7.97
N THR A 193 -23.36 11.71 -7.56
CA THR A 193 -23.16 12.97 -6.85
C THR A 193 -23.58 14.19 -7.69
N ILE A 194 -23.25 14.17 -8.99
CA ILE A 194 -23.66 15.23 -9.93
C ILE A 194 -25.19 15.26 -10.08
N GLN A 195 -25.81 14.09 -10.25
CA GLN A 195 -27.26 13.98 -10.48
C GLN A 195 -28.10 14.25 -9.23
N ARG A 196 -27.53 14.00 -8.04
CA ARG A 196 -28.20 14.10 -6.74
C ARG A 196 -27.31 14.83 -5.73
N PRO A 197 -27.25 16.17 -5.76
CA PRO A 197 -26.33 16.95 -4.91
C PRO A 197 -26.49 16.74 -3.39
N ASN A 198 -27.65 16.22 -2.95
CA ASN A 198 -27.95 15.94 -1.54
C ASN A 198 -27.88 14.44 -1.19
N ILE A 199 -27.18 13.63 -2.00
CA ILE A 199 -26.99 12.21 -1.69
C ILE A 199 -26.23 12.07 -0.37
N GLN A 200 -26.61 11.08 0.46
CA GLN A 200 -25.85 10.75 1.65
C GLN A 200 -24.42 10.33 1.24
N GLN A 201 -23.43 10.82 1.99
CA GLN A 201 -22.04 10.46 1.76
C GLN A 201 -21.81 8.96 1.82
N GLN A 202 -20.95 8.48 0.93
CA GLN A 202 -20.60 7.08 0.79
C GLN A 202 -19.07 6.94 0.82
N HIS A 203 -18.60 6.01 1.62
CA HIS A 203 -17.19 5.59 1.68
C HIS A 203 -17.15 4.10 1.39
N LEU A 204 -16.77 3.76 0.15
CA LEU A 204 -16.70 2.39 -0.31
C LEU A 204 -15.27 1.90 -0.16
N THR A 205 -15.09 0.77 0.53
CA THR A 205 -13.79 0.10 0.65
C THR A 205 -13.82 -1.23 -0.05
N LEU A 206 -12.75 -1.54 -0.80
CA LEU A 206 -12.57 -2.80 -1.50
C LEU A 206 -11.49 -3.63 -0.80
N PRO A 207 -11.65 -4.96 -0.71
CA PRO A 207 -10.63 -5.83 -0.14
C PRO A 207 -9.44 -5.99 -1.10
N ALA A 208 -8.25 -6.23 -0.53
CA ALA A 208 -7.11 -6.75 -1.26
C ALA A 208 -7.17 -8.28 -1.35
N THR A 209 -6.59 -8.85 -2.40
CA THR A 209 -6.47 -10.30 -2.57
C THR A 209 -5.01 -10.72 -2.56
N LEU A 210 -4.63 -11.65 -1.69
CA LEU A 210 -3.27 -12.20 -1.67
C LEU A 210 -3.01 -13.04 -2.94
N VAL A 211 -1.93 -12.72 -3.63
CA VAL A 211 -1.40 -13.44 -4.78
C VAL A 211 -0.03 -14.02 -4.42
N THR A 212 -0.02 -15.27 -3.99
CA THR A 212 1.21 -15.97 -3.62
C THR A 212 2.01 -16.35 -4.86
N ARG A 213 3.31 -16.00 -4.86
CA ARG A 213 4.30 -16.38 -5.87
C ARG A 213 5.54 -16.99 -5.19
N HIS A 214 6.75 -16.58 -5.62
CA HIS A 214 7.98 -17.25 -5.20
C HIS A 214 8.90 -16.38 -4.31
N SER A 215 8.48 -15.18 -3.91
CA SER A 215 9.30 -14.27 -3.10
C SER A 215 9.12 -14.43 -1.59
N THR A 216 8.30 -15.37 -1.14
CA THR A 216 8.10 -15.69 0.28
C THR A 216 8.25 -17.19 0.53
N ALA A 217 8.93 -17.56 1.62
CA ALA A 217 9.09 -18.92 2.11
C ALA A 217 9.24 -18.92 3.63
N ARG A 218 9.32 -20.09 4.24
CA ARG A 218 9.68 -20.21 5.65
C ARG A 218 11.12 -19.70 5.85
N PRO A 219 11.41 -18.98 6.95
CA PRO A 219 12.77 -18.54 7.23
C PRO A 219 13.71 -19.76 7.29
N GLY A 220 14.86 -19.66 6.65
CA GLY A 220 15.94 -20.63 6.82
C GLY A 220 16.38 -20.70 8.29
N ASN A 221 16.75 -21.90 8.73
CA ASN A 221 17.28 -22.14 10.09
C ASN A 221 18.63 -21.46 10.28
#